data_fdb55880baf6eaef8d32982d6a753181
#
_entry.id   fdb55880baf6eaef8d32982d6a753181
#
_cell.length_a   1.000
_cell.length_b   1.000
_cell.length_c   1.000
_cell.angle_alpha   90.00
_cell.angle_beta   90.00
_cell.angle_gamma   90.00
#
_symmetry.space_group_name_H-M   'P 1'
#
loop_
_entity.id
_entity.type
_entity.pdbx_description
1 polymer ?
#
loop_
_entity_poly.entity_id
_entity_poly.type
_entity_poly.pdbx_seq_one_letter_code
_entity_poly.pdbx_strand_id
1 'polypeptide(L)'
;LNLLWTPTAKDVLEIDAMQTYTRNHFTHTPADYVRAYHLQADYTRTLADNGSNILFTLGAEHISDNGRTLEESQTAPYQNHSTYPFMVVEYATPVITSNLWITAGFEGGISIEKNCIAGYTNHSNYQDFYAQLDYNIGKWGFMAGDRFRIINFRPKQIAPEEHWKHTTRNHIYSASAYYSFTPGHTLQATYCRRIFNPEFGDFVTAGDMEGTWQPVYTADIGNSMANVVELKHTYSRPAFVLSTSVKNIHQHLLSAIHDNTLGIGSTAFWHKGILRLTAGVNYFWQRSETPSEEAQQRNAEYNHFAVFKLAPQLTMADGWRFTGSLIWCTRRRSDTYTPANLYAEVGVYKNLGKHWTLEGRFHDMASQHFGNRAATIGCTYYF
;
A
#
# COMPACT_ATOMS: atom_id res chain seq x y z
N LEU A 1 18.03 13.41 -1.33
CA LEU A 1 18.26 14.76 -1.89
C LEU A 1 16.95 15.25 -2.46
N ASN A 2 16.50 16.41 -2.02
CA ASN A 2 15.34 17.10 -2.60
C ASN A 2 15.82 18.46 -3.11
N LEU A 3 15.55 18.77 -4.37
CA LEU A 3 15.84 20.03 -5.02
C LEU A 3 14.53 20.64 -5.53
N LEU A 4 14.20 21.83 -5.07
CA LEU A 4 13.08 22.62 -5.55
C LEU A 4 13.61 23.82 -6.35
N TRP A 5 13.15 23.97 -7.59
CA TRP A 5 13.49 25.07 -8.46
C TRP A 5 12.26 25.70 -9.08
N THR A 6 12.11 27.00 -8.92
CA THR A 6 10.97 27.78 -9.41
C THR A 6 11.45 28.85 -10.38
N PRO A 7 11.72 28.51 -11.67
CA PRO A 7 12.26 29.44 -12.66
C PRO A 7 11.33 30.62 -12.95
N THR A 8 10.03 30.42 -12.82
CA THR A 8 9.02 31.49 -12.89
C THR A 8 7.95 31.27 -11.81
N ALA A 9 7.06 32.25 -11.61
CA ALA A 9 5.94 32.12 -10.69
C ALA A 9 4.92 31.02 -11.11
N LYS A 10 5.00 30.56 -12.36
CA LYS A 10 4.10 29.53 -12.93
C LYS A 10 4.75 28.16 -13.08
N ASP A 11 6.06 28.08 -12.91
CA ASP A 11 6.84 26.85 -13.14
C ASP A 11 7.48 26.37 -11.84
N VAL A 12 7.29 25.09 -11.52
CA VAL A 12 7.92 24.42 -10.38
C VAL A 12 8.55 23.13 -10.88
N LEU A 13 9.82 22.93 -10.61
CA LEU A 13 10.52 21.67 -10.82
C LEU A 13 11.00 21.16 -9.45
N GLU A 14 10.59 19.97 -9.10
CA GLU A 14 11.06 19.25 -7.92
C GLU A 14 11.81 17.98 -8.34
N ILE A 15 12.98 17.77 -7.79
CA ILE A 15 13.78 16.57 -8.04
C ILE A 15 14.06 15.89 -6.72
N ASP A 16 13.62 14.65 -6.59
CA ASP A 16 13.87 13.78 -5.46
C ASP A 16 14.82 12.67 -5.84
N ALA A 17 15.86 12.47 -5.04
CA ALA A 17 16.75 11.34 -5.15
C ALA A 17 16.97 10.71 -3.77
N MET A 18 16.73 9.42 -3.66
CA MET A 18 16.88 8.67 -2.42
C MET A 18 17.66 7.39 -2.68
N GLN A 19 18.55 7.08 -1.75
CA GLN A 19 19.23 5.79 -1.68
C GLN A 19 19.00 5.21 -0.30
N THR A 20 18.60 3.94 -0.24
CA THR A 20 18.53 3.18 1.00
C THR A 20 19.43 1.95 0.93
N TYR A 21 20.00 1.60 2.06
CA TYR A 21 20.77 0.38 2.24
C TYR A 21 20.31 -0.29 3.52
N THR A 22 19.87 -1.53 3.41
CA THR A 22 19.47 -2.35 4.56
C THR A 22 20.32 -3.61 4.57
N ARG A 23 20.83 -3.95 5.73
CA ARG A 23 21.50 -5.22 5.99
C ARG A 23 20.70 -5.96 7.05
N ASN A 24 20.18 -7.11 6.66
CA ASN A 24 19.49 -8.00 7.59
C ASN A 24 20.47 -9.11 8.02
N HIS A 25 20.58 -9.33 9.30
CA HIS A 25 21.38 -10.41 9.85
C HIS A 25 20.55 -11.17 10.88
N PHE A 26 20.25 -12.39 10.57
CA PHE A 26 19.53 -13.30 11.46
C PHE A 26 20.51 -14.32 12.06
N THR A 27 20.25 -14.76 13.27
CA THR A 27 21.18 -15.57 14.08
C THR A 27 21.59 -16.90 13.43
N HIS A 28 20.79 -17.40 12.47
CA HIS A 28 21.01 -18.70 11.82
C HIS A 28 20.97 -18.64 10.28
N THR A 29 20.85 -17.46 9.69
CA THR A 29 20.85 -17.26 8.25
C THR A 29 21.97 -16.33 7.83
N PRO A 30 22.54 -16.51 6.61
CA PRO A 30 23.47 -15.55 6.05
C PRO A 30 22.86 -14.14 5.97
N ALA A 31 23.70 -13.11 6.05
CA ALA A 31 23.23 -11.73 5.95
C ALA A 31 22.71 -11.41 4.54
N ASP A 32 21.55 -10.75 4.48
CA ASP A 32 20.95 -10.24 3.26
C ASP A 32 21.21 -8.73 3.15
N TYR A 33 21.36 -8.26 1.93
CA TYR A 33 21.60 -6.85 1.63
C TYR A 33 20.55 -6.36 0.63
N VAL A 34 19.79 -5.33 1.01
CA VAL A 34 18.86 -4.66 0.13
C VAL A 34 19.36 -3.25 -0.14
N ARG A 35 19.49 -2.89 -1.42
CA ARG A 35 19.78 -1.53 -1.88
C ARG A 35 18.62 -1.05 -2.73
N ALA A 36 18.07 0.10 -2.40
CA ALA A 36 17.07 0.74 -3.22
C ALA A 36 17.53 2.14 -3.61
N TYR A 37 17.30 2.47 -4.87
CA TYR A 37 17.54 3.79 -5.46
C TYR A 37 16.23 4.28 -6.01
N HIS A 38 15.91 5.52 -5.71
CA HIS A 38 14.75 6.22 -6.26
C HIS A 38 15.21 7.55 -6.81
N LEU A 39 14.78 7.87 -8.04
CA LEU A 39 14.97 9.17 -8.67
C LEU A 39 13.64 9.59 -9.29
N GLN A 40 13.18 10.78 -8.98
CA GLN A 40 11.96 11.36 -9.55
C GLN A 40 12.16 12.82 -9.84
N ALA A 41 11.59 13.29 -10.95
CA ALA A 41 11.52 14.69 -11.31
C ALA A 41 10.07 15.05 -11.65
N ASP A 42 9.51 16.00 -10.92
CA ASP A 42 8.16 16.52 -11.08
C ASP A 42 8.24 17.96 -11.62
N TYR A 43 7.68 18.17 -12.80
CA TYR A 43 7.54 19.52 -13.36
C TYR A 43 6.08 19.91 -13.41
N THR A 44 5.72 20.96 -12.69
CA THR A 44 4.37 21.54 -12.69
C THR A 44 4.39 22.90 -13.31
N ARG A 45 3.48 23.15 -14.25
CA ARG A 45 3.26 24.47 -14.86
C ARG A 45 1.82 24.91 -14.73
N THR A 46 1.61 26.08 -14.14
CA THR A 46 0.32 26.79 -14.16
C THR A 46 0.13 27.44 -15.51
N LEU A 47 -0.93 27.03 -16.23
CA LEU A 47 -1.18 27.46 -17.63
C LEU A 47 -1.96 28.76 -17.70
N ALA A 48 -2.93 28.94 -16.79
CA ALA A 48 -3.83 30.09 -16.81
C ALA A 48 -4.13 30.59 -15.39
N ASP A 49 -4.60 31.83 -15.30
CA ASP A 49 -4.92 32.46 -14.00
C ASP A 49 -6.15 31.83 -13.30
N ASN A 50 -6.90 30.98 -13.99
CA ASN A 50 -7.97 30.16 -13.41
C ASN A 50 -7.46 28.96 -12.62
N GLY A 51 -6.13 28.77 -12.53
CA GLY A 51 -5.50 27.66 -11.81
C GLY A 51 -5.27 26.38 -12.64
N SER A 52 -5.60 26.38 -13.93
CA SER A 52 -5.29 25.24 -14.82
C SER A 52 -3.80 24.94 -14.79
N ASN A 53 -3.45 23.67 -14.67
CA ASN A 53 -2.06 23.24 -14.59
C ASN A 53 -1.81 21.93 -15.34
N ILE A 54 -0.55 21.71 -15.67
CA ILE A 54 -0.05 20.47 -16.23
C ILE A 54 1.10 19.98 -15.34
N LEU A 55 1.10 18.69 -15.05
CA LEU A 55 2.14 17.97 -14.32
C LEU A 55 2.82 16.98 -15.26
N PHE A 56 4.14 16.98 -15.26
CA PHE A 56 4.96 15.92 -15.85
C PHE A 56 5.83 15.31 -14.77
N THR A 57 5.74 14.01 -14.59
CA THR A 57 6.61 13.23 -13.72
C THR A 57 7.42 12.26 -14.55
N LEU A 58 8.71 12.20 -14.29
CA LEU A 58 9.60 11.14 -14.75
C LEU A 58 10.29 10.54 -13.53
N GLY A 59 10.26 9.22 -13.42
CA GLY A 59 10.90 8.58 -12.30
C GLY A 59 11.47 7.21 -12.65
N ALA A 60 12.35 6.73 -11.79
CA ALA A 60 12.86 5.38 -11.84
C ALA A 60 13.17 4.88 -10.43
N GLU A 61 12.83 3.63 -10.18
CA GLU A 61 13.22 2.89 -8.99
C GLU A 61 14.08 1.70 -9.38
N HIS A 62 15.10 1.42 -8.58
CA HIS A 62 15.91 0.22 -8.72
C HIS A 62 16.12 -0.40 -7.35
N ILE A 63 15.75 -1.66 -7.20
CA ILE A 63 15.94 -2.44 -5.99
C ILE A 63 16.83 -3.63 -6.32
N SER A 64 17.88 -3.83 -5.52
CA SER A 64 18.75 -5.00 -5.58
C SER A 64 18.76 -5.68 -4.23
N ASP A 65 18.35 -6.93 -4.22
CA ASP A 65 18.34 -7.81 -3.05
C ASP A 65 19.35 -8.94 -3.28
N ASN A 66 20.35 -9.01 -2.44
CA ASN A 66 21.45 -9.97 -2.53
C ASN A 66 21.60 -10.69 -1.19
N GLY A 67 21.70 -11.99 -1.23
CA GLY A 67 21.87 -12.80 -0.03
C GLY A 67 22.34 -14.22 -0.35
N ARG A 68 22.05 -15.12 0.57
CA ARG A 68 22.32 -16.54 0.42
C ARG A 68 21.11 -17.34 0.88
N THR A 69 20.66 -18.27 0.06
CA THR A 69 19.66 -19.25 0.43
C THR A 69 20.29 -20.46 1.12
N LEU A 70 19.58 -21.08 2.05
CA LEU A 70 19.91 -22.39 2.58
C LEU A 70 19.16 -23.43 1.76
N GLU A 71 19.84 -24.11 0.85
CA GLU A 71 19.32 -25.27 0.14
C GLU A 71 20.05 -26.50 0.64
N GLU A 72 19.34 -27.49 1.16
CA GLU A 72 19.82 -28.81 1.57
C GLU A 72 21.21 -28.80 2.27
N SER A 73 21.40 -27.94 3.25
CA SER A 73 22.66 -27.76 3.99
C SER A 73 23.78 -27.02 3.23
N GLN A 74 23.54 -26.52 2.03
CA GLN A 74 24.48 -25.67 1.29
C GLN A 74 23.92 -24.24 1.16
N THR A 75 24.80 -23.26 1.29
CA THR A 75 24.43 -21.86 1.07
C THR A 75 24.74 -21.47 -0.36
N ALA A 76 23.69 -21.19 -1.15
CA ALA A 76 23.85 -20.65 -2.49
C ALA A 76 23.65 -19.12 -2.51
N PRO A 77 24.52 -18.34 -3.19
CA PRO A 77 24.30 -16.92 -3.35
C PRO A 77 23.16 -16.65 -4.32
N TYR A 78 22.33 -15.64 -4.00
CA TYR A 78 21.30 -15.15 -4.92
C TYR A 78 21.45 -13.64 -5.15
N GLN A 79 20.94 -13.18 -6.29
CA GLN A 79 20.87 -11.77 -6.63
C GLN A 79 19.55 -11.51 -7.36
N ASN A 80 18.64 -10.82 -6.68
CA ASN A 80 17.39 -10.37 -7.25
C ASN A 80 17.48 -8.89 -7.55
N HIS A 81 16.91 -8.43 -8.66
CA HIS A 81 16.76 -7.01 -8.93
C HIS A 81 15.46 -6.69 -9.64
N SER A 82 14.96 -5.53 -9.31
CA SER A 82 13.80 -4.93 -9.93
C SER A 82 14.17 -3.50 -10.37
N THR A 83 13.79 -3.15 -11.59
CA THR A 83 13.96 -1.78 -12.14
C THR A 83 12.63 -1.33 -12.69
N TYR A 84 12.19 -0.14 -12.29
CA TYR A 84 10.89 0.38 -12.57
C TYR A 84 10.97 1.85 -13.01
N PRO A 85 11.25 2.16 -14.31
CA PRO A 85 11.05 3.49 -14.87
C PRO A 85 9.57 3.76 -15.13
N PHE A 86 9.12 4.97 -14.82
CA PHE A 86 7.74 5.40 -15.02
C PHE A 86 7.63 6.86 -15.43
N MET A 87 6.48 7.21 -16.00
CA MET A 87 6.12 8.58 -16.35
C MET A 87 4.65 8.85 -16.02
N VAL A 88 4.36 10.10 -15.65
CA VAL A 88 3.00 10.61 -15.47
C VAL A 88 2.86 11.92 -16.27
N VAL A 89 1.73 12.07 -16.92
CA VAL A 89 1.30 13.35 -17.51
C VAL A 89 -0.12 13.61 -17.04
N GLU A 90 -0.33 14.72 -16.36
CA GLU A 90 -1.64 15.09 -15.82
C GLU A 90 -2.00 16.52 -16.21
N TYR A 91 -3.24 16.74 -16.55
CA TYR A 91 -3.82 18.06 -16.80
C TYR A 91 -5.03 18.25 -15.90
N ALA A 92 -5.03 19.35 -15.14
CA ALA A 92 -6.14 19.72 -14.27
C ALA A 92 -6.64 21.13 -14.64
N THR A 93 -7.96 21.29 -14.73
CA THR A 93 -8.56 22.59 -15.09
C THR A 93 -9.95 22.73 -14.46
N PRO A 94 -10.32 23.95 -14.00
CA PRO A 94 -11.69 24.25 -13.68
C PRO A 94 -12.55 24.31 -14.96
N VAL A 95 -13.77 23.78 -14.90
CA VAL A 95 -14.74 23.77 -16.02
C VAL A 95 -15.98 24.52 -15.60
N ILE A 96 -16.42 25.50 -16.44
CA ILE A 96 -17.63 26.31 -16.23
C ILE A 96 -17.53 27.21 -14.98
N THR A 97 -17.18 26.66 -13.83
CA THR A 97 -17.03 27.39 -12.55
C THR A 97 -15.77 26.95 -11.84
N SER A 98 -15.24 27.79 -10.91
CA SER A 98 -14.11 27.45 -10.06
C SER A 98 -14.35 26.26 -9.12
N ASN A 99 -15.62 25.81 -9.01
CA ASN A 99 -16.04 24.75 -8.10
C ASN A 99 -16.10 23.37 -8.78
N LEU A 100 -16.01 23.32 -10.11
CA LEU A 100 -15.98 22.09 -10.90
C LEU A 100 -14.64 21.93 -11.58
N TRP A 101 -13.90 20.89 -11.22
CA TRP A 101 -12.61 20.57 -11.78
C TRP A 101 -12.64 19.27 -12.55
N ILE A 102 -11.90 19.23 -13.65
CA ILE A 102 -11.57 18.02 -14.38
C ILE A 102 -10.06 17.80 -14.27
N THR A 103 -9.69 16.59 -13.88
CA THR A 103 -8.32 16.10 -13.97
C THR A 103 -8.31 14.94 -14.95
N ALA A 104 -7.42 14.97 -15.93
CA ALA A 104 -7.23 13.84 -16.84
C ALA A 104 -5.73 13.59 -17.03
N GLY A 105 -5.35 12.33 -17.16
CA GLY A 105 -3.94 12.01 -17.25
C GLY A 105 -3.64 10.64 -17.82
N PHE A 106 -2.35 10.43 -17.96
CA PHE A 106 -1.73 9.19 -18.35
C PHE A 106 -0.61 8.86 -17.36
N GLU A 107 -0.54 7.61 -16.95
CA GLU A 107 0.57 7.04 -16.19
C GLU A 107 1.03 5.78 -16.90
N GLY A 108 2.33 5.59 -17.03
CA GLY A 108 2.88 4.39 -17.65
C GLY A 108 4.26 4.06 -17.13
N GLY A 109 4.57 2.78 -17.09
CA GLY A 109 5.87 2.31 -16.62
C GLY A 109 6.20 0.92 -17.14
N ILE A 110 7.45 0.56 -16.92
CA ILE A 110 8.00 -0.75 -17.26
C ILE A 110 8.59 -1.34 -15.99
N SER A 111 8.27 -2.59 -15.68
CA SER A 111 8.91 -3.35 -14.61
C SER A 111 9.77 -4.43 -15.21
N ILE A 112 11.04 -4.45 -14.83
CA ILE A 112 12.01 -5.48 -15.20
C ILE A 112 12.45 -6.14 -13.89
N GLU A 113 12.02 -7.38 -13.67
CA GLU A 113 12.31 -8.14 -12.47
C GLU A 113 13.12 -9.37 -12.83
N LYS A 114 14.19 -9.60 -12.09
CA LYS A 114 14.97 -10.81 -12.13
C LYS A 114 14.98 -11.45 -10.76
N ASN A 115 14.47 -12.66 -10.68
CA ASN A 115 14.49 -13.47 -9.47
C ASN A 115 15.34 -14.72 -9.71
N CYS A 116 16.53 -14.73 -9.13
CA CYS A 116 17.48 -15.84 -9.30
C CYS A 116 17.10 -17.07 -8.47
N ILE A 117 16.36 -16.89 -7.36
CA ILE A 117 15.89 -18.01 -6.51
C ILE A 117 14.82 -18.80 -7.27
N ALA A 118 13.83 -18.10 -7.81
CA ALA A 118 12.75 -18.72 -8.56
C ALA A 118 13.09 -18.94 -10.06
N GLY A 119 14.29 -18.54 -10.51
CA GLY A 119 14.79 -18.82 -11.86
C GLY A 119 14.07 -18.09 -12.98
N TYR A 120 13.49 -16.91 -12.78
CA TYR A 120 12.75 -16.18 -13.81
C TYR A 120 13.22 -14.75 -14.02
N THR A 121 12.91 -14.22 -15.19
CA THR A 121 12.92 -12.79 -15.49
C THR A 121 11.54 -12.37 -15.98
N ASN A 122 10.94 -11.36 -15.38
CA ASN A 122 9.67 -10.80 -15.79
C ASN A 122 9.88 -9.42 -16.42
N HIS A 123 9.25 -9.20 -17.58
CA HIS A 123 9.15 -7.91 -18.22
C HIS A 123 7.68 -7.55 -18.31
N SER A 124 7.22 -6.66 -17.46
CA SER A 124 5.85 -6.13 -17.51
C SER A 124 5.86 -4.66 -17.88
N ASN A 125 4.81 -4.19 -18.50
CA ASN A 125 4.53 -2.78 -18.65
C ASN A 125 3.06 -2.52 -18.30
N TYR A 126 2.80 -1.35 -17.75
CA TYR A 126 1.45 -0.89 -17.52
C TYR A 126 1.22 0.48 -18.15
N GLN A 127 -0.04 0.74 -18.47
CA GLN A 127 -0.51 2.00 -19.03
C GLN A 127 -1.87 2.30 -18.38
N ASP A 128 -1.96 3.45 -17.75
CA ASP A 128 -3.17 3.94 -17.11
C ASP A 128 -3.63 5.22 -17.81
N PHE A 129 -4.87 5.25 -18.23
CA PHE A 129 -5.55 6.45 -18.70
C PHE A 129 -6.63 6.78 -17.67
N TYR A 130 -6.65 7.99 -17.15
CA TYR A 130 -7.61 8.34 -16.13
C TYR A 130 -8.23 9.71 -16.34
N ALA A 131 -9.46 9.83 -15.84
CA ALA A 131 -10.17 11.10 -15.74
C ALA A 131 -10.96 11.15 -14.43
N GLN A 132 -11.00 12.31 -13.81
CA GLN A 132 -11.71 12.59 -12.58
C GLN A 132 -12.43 13.90 -12.65
N LEU A 133 -13.62 13.94 -12.07
CA LEU A 133 -14.44 15.14 -11.85
C LEU A 133 -14.50 15.41 -10.34
N ASP A 134 -14.24 16.65 -9.94
CA ASP A 134 -14.38 17.14 -8.58
C ASP A 134 -15.30 18.34 -8.56
N TYR A 135 -16.41 18.25 -7.81
CA TYR A 135 -17.40 19.30 -7.72
C TYR A 135 -17.74 19.65 -6.28
N ASN A 136 -17.56 20.92 -5.92
CA ASN A 136 -17.83 21.43 -4.58
C ASN A 136 -18.91 22.52 -4.65
N ILE A 137 -20.00 22.34 -3.94
CA ILE A 137 -21.10 23.30 -3.87
C ILE A 137 -21.64 23.44 -2.45
N GLY A 138 -21.43 24.60 -1.84
CA GLY A 138 -21.86 24.87 -0.47
C GLY A 138 -21.28 23.87 0.53
N LYS A 139 -22.14 23.03 1.11
CA LYS A 139 -21.74 22.00 2.07
C LYS A 139 -21.49 20.63 1.46
N TRP A 140 -21.70 20.49 0.15
CA TRP A 140 -21.54 19.24 -0.59
C TRP A 140 -20.23 19.23 -1.38
N GLY A 141 -19.62 18.06 -1.46
CA GLY A 141 -18.57 17.78 -2.43
C GLY A 141 -18.81 16.42 -3.06
N PHE A 142 -18.48 16.32 -4.33
CA PHE A 142 -18.64 15.13 -5.15
C PHE A 142 -17.34 14.90 -5.91
N MET A 143 -16.94 13.64 -6.01
CA MET A 143 -15.83 13.19 -6.82
C MET A 143 -16.27 11.95 -7.58
N ALA A 144 -15.93 11.87 -8.85
CA ALA A 144 -16.11 10.65 -9.64
C ALA A 144 -14.95 10.52 -10.62
N GLY A 145 -14.40 9.32 -10.75
CA GLY A 145 -13.28 9.06 -11.64
C GLY A 145 -13.26 7.63 -12.16
N ASP A 146 -12.64 7.47 -13.31
CA ASP A 146 -12.29 6.18 -13.89
C ASP A 146 -10.82 6.18 -14.30
N ARG A 147 -10.17 5.04 -14.07
CA ARG A 147 -8.81 4.74 -14.54
C ARG A 147 -8.88 3.45 -15.34
N PHE A 148 -8.60 3.55 -16.62
CA PHE A 148 -8.47 2.39 -17.48
C PHE A 148 -7.02 1.91 -17.49
N ARG A 149 -6.78 0.72 -16.94
CA ARG A 149 -5.45 0.12 -16.79
C ARG A 149 -5.24 -1.02 -17.75
N ILE A 150 -4.12 -0.99 -18.46
CA ILE A 150 -3.62 -2.08 -19.29
C ILE A 150 -2.31 -2.55 -18.70
N ILE A 151 -2.18 -3.84 -18.39
CA ILE A 151 -0.94 -4.44 -17.93
C ILE A 151 -0.57 -5.57 -18.88
N ASN A 152 0.66 -5.57 -19.36
CA ASN A 152 1.23 -6.63 -20.19
C ASN A 152 2.33 -7.33 -19.40
N PHE A 153 2.16 -8.62 -19.15
CA PHE A 153 3.15 -9.49 -18.54
C PHE A 153 3.86 -10.32 -19.60
N ARG A 154 5.19 -10.43 -19.48
CA ARG A 154 6.03 -11.23 -20.37
C ARG A 154 7.10 -11.94 -19.55
N PRO A 155 6.72 -12.92 -18.72
CA PRO A 155 7.71 -13.70 -17.99
C PRO A 155 8.56 -14.51 -18.97
N LYS A 156 9.86 -14.53 -18.71
CA LYS A 156 10.82 -15.38 -19.40
C LYS A 156 11.38 -16.33 -18.35
N GLN A 157 11.08 -17.61 -18.50
CA GLN A 157 11.76 -18.62 -17.71
C GLN A 157 13.18 -18.84 -18.23
N ILE A 158 14.04 -19.36 -17.36
CA ILE A 158 15.38 -19.80 -17.71
C ILE A 158 15.31 -21.09 -18.56
N ALA A 159 14.20 -21.86 -18.49
CA ALA A 159 13.94 -22.97 -19.38
C ALA A 159 13.41 -22.49 -20.75
N PRO A 160 13.95 -22.95 -21.88
CA PRO A 160 13.87 -22.24 -23.16
C PRO A 160 12.55 -22.32 -23.94
N GLU A 161 11.50 -22.96 -23.46
CA GLU A 161 10.41 -23.38 -24.36
C GLU A 161 9.06 -22.70 -24.21
N GLU A 162 8.80 -21.88 -23.19
CA GLU A 162 7.49 -21.25 -23.02
C GLU A 162 7.56 -19.72 -22.91
N HIS A 163 7.33 -19.05 -24.03
CA HIS A 163 7.06 -17.61 -24.04
C HIS A 163 5.60 -17.34 -23.70
N TRP A 164 5.33 -17.14 -22.42
CA TRP A 164 4.00 -16.76 -21.98
C TRP A 164 3.83 -15.23 -22.07
N LYS A 165 2.67 -14.79 -22.56
CA LYS A 165 2.29 -13.39 -22.61
C LYS A 165 0.85 -13.26 -22.14
N HIS A 166 0.64 -12.44 -21.14
CA HIS A 166 -0.69 -12.15 -20.64
C HIS A 166 -0.95 -10.63 -20.63
N THR A 167 -2.16 -10.22 -21.05
CA THR A 167 -2.59 -8.82 -21.04
C THR A 167 -3.87 -8.69 -20.27
N THR A 168 -3.86 -7.89 -19.21
CA THR A 168 -5.08 -7.53 -18.47
C THR A 168 -5.54 -6.15 -18.86
N ARG A 169 -6.87 -5.94 -18.88
CA ARG A 169 -7.51 -4.66 -19.15
C ARG A 169 -8.61 -4.45 -18.12
N ASN A 170 -8.51 -3.39 -17.34
CA ASN A 170 -9.40 -3.18 -16.21
C ASN A 170 -9.80 -1.72 -16.08
N HIS A 171 -11.04 -1.50 -15.64
CA HIS A 171 -11.54 -0.20 -15.20
C HIS A 171 -11.52 -0.12 -13.67
N ILE A 172 -10.95 0.94 -13.14
CA ILE A 172 -10.82 1.23 -11.71
C ILE A 172 -11.70 2.45 -11.41
N TYR A 173 -12.95 2.20 -11.02
CA TYR A 173 -13.89 3.26 -10.72
C TYR A 173 -13.73 3.77 -9.30
N SER A 174 -13.92 5.08 -9.12
CA SER A 174 -14.06 5.70 -7.82
C SER A 174 -15.14 6.75 -7.85
N ALA A 175 -15.93 6.81 -6.78
CA ALA A 175 -16.90 7.86 -6.57
C ALA A 175 -16.99 8.17 -5.08
N SER A 176 -17.09 9.44 -4.73
CA SER A 176 -17.39 9.84 -3.35
C SER A 176 -18.31 11.06 -3.32
N ALA A 177 -19.10 11.13 -2.27
CA ALA A 177 -19.88 12.29 -1.93
C ALA A 177 -19.70 12.58 -0.46
N TYR A 178 -19.52 13.85 -0.10
CA TYR A 178 -19.50 14.24 1.29
C TYR A 178 -20.46 15.41 1.57
N TYR A 179 -20.95 15.47 2.78
CA TYR A 179 -21.79 16.56 3.28
C TYR A 179 -21.29 17.03 4.65
N SER A 180 -21.05 18.34 4.75
CA SER A 180 -20.64 18.99 6.00
C SER A 180 -21.87 19.60 6.69
N PHE A 181 -22.39 18.91 7.74
CA PHE A 181 -23.56 19.38 8.49
C PHE A 181 -23.27 20.70 9.22
N THR A 182 -22.17 20.71 9.93
CA THR A 182 -21.66 21.84 10.71
C THR A 182 -20.13 21.87 10.61
N PRO A 183 -19.46 22.97 10.98
CA PRO A 183 -18.02 22.96 11.15
C PRO A 183 -17.61 21.83 12.10
N GLY A 184 -16.92 20.84 11.59
CA GLY A 184 -16.46 19.68 12.34
C GLY A 184 -17.29 18.41 12.22
N HIS A 185 -18.43 18.39 11.54
CA HIS A 185 -19.18 17.16 11.25
C HIS A 185 -19.31 16.93 9.75
N THR A 186 -18.74 15.85 9.28
CA THR A 186 -18.80 15.46 7.87
C THR A 186 -19.25 14.01 7.75
N LEU A 187 -20.21 13.76 6.85
CA LEU A 187 -20.58 12.42 6.41
C LEU A 187 -20.05 12.22 5.00
N GLN A 188 -19.42 11.11 4.73
CA GLN A 188 -18.85 10.76 3.44
C GLN A 188 -19.31 9.36 3.04
N ALA A 189 -19.80 9.23 1.82
CA ALA A 189 -20.02 7.95 1.16
C ALA A 189 -18.97 7.78 0.06
N THR A 190 -18.35 6.62 -0.02
CA THR A 190 -17.31 6.32 -1.00
C THR A 190 -17.57 4.96 -1.62
N TYR A 191 -17.40 4.88 -2.93
CA TYR A 191 -17.28 3.62 -3.67
C TYR A 191 -15.95 3.63 -4.40
N CYS A 192 -15.21 2.53 -4.32
CA CYS A 192 -14.04 2.34 -5.19
C CYS A 192 -13.89 0.87 -5.59
N ARG A 193 -13.48 0.68 -6.84
CA ARG A 193 -12.96 -0.60 -7.33
C ARG A 193 -11.44 -0.57 -7.22
N ARG A 194 -10.86 -1.60 -6.62
CA ARG A 194 -9.42 -1.83 -6.57
C ARG A 194 -9.10 -3.07 -7.40
N ILE A 195 -7.98 -3.03 -8.06
CA ILE A 195 -7.42 -4.16 -8.77
C ILE A 195 -6.16 -4.58 -8.04
N PHE A 196 -6.04 -5.87 -7.77
CA PHE A 196 -4.80 -6.43 -7.29
C PHE A 196 -3.93 -6.68 -8.52
N ASN A 197 -2.82 -5.95 -8.63
CA ASN A 197 -1.82 -6.25 -9.64
C ASN A 197 -1.23 -7.61 -9.25
N PRO A 198 -1.33 -8.63 -10.11
CA PRO A 198 -0.70 -9.90 -9.81
C PRO A 198 0.81 -9.68 -9.77
N GLU A 199 1.44 -10.16 -8.72
CA GLU A 199 2.88 -10.34 -8.68
C GLU A 199 3.22 -11.62 -9.45
N PHE A 200 4.45 -11.75 -9.94
CA PHE A 200 4.82 -12.95 -10.68
C PHE A 200 4.65 -14.23 -9.84
N GLY A 201 4.89 -14.15 -8.53
CA GLY A 201 4.66 -15.25 -7.59
C GLY A 201 3.22 -15.79 -7.58
N ASP A 202 2.24 -14.95 -7.94
CA ASP A 202 0.83 -15.36 -8.02
C ASP A 202 0.54 -16.27 -9.22
N PHE A 203 1.40 -16.24 -10.24
CA PHE A 203 1.31 -17.10 -11.43
C PHE A 203 2.01 -18.45 -11.26
N VAL A 204 2.75 -18.62 -10.18
CA VAL A 204 3.52 -19.83 -9.90
C VAL A 204 2.91 -20.52 -8.70
N THR A 205 2.10 -21.55 -8.91
CA THR A 205 1.74 -22.46 -7.83
C THR A 205 2.90 -23.39 -7.51
N ALA A 206 3.20 -23.58 -6.22
CA ALA A 206 4.16 -24.59 -5.81
C ALA A 206 3.73 -25.95 -6.38
N GLY A 207 4.58 -26.56 -7.18
CA GLY A 207 4.40 -27.93 -7.62
C GLY A 207 4.26 -28.86 -6.41
N ASP A 208 3.75 -30.05 -6.67
CA ASP A 208 3.51 -31.08 -5.68
C ASP A 208 4.76 -31.38 -4.83
N MET A 209 4.55 -31.97 -3.65
CA MET A 209 5.57 -32.22 -2.64
C MET A 209 6.70 -33.17 -3.07
N GLU A 210 6.80 -33.54 -4.35
CA GLU A 210 7.83 -34.41 -4.91
C GLU A 210 9.03 -33.68 -5.51
N GLY A 211 9.14 -32.36 -5.31
CA GLY A 211 10.38 -31.59 -5.60
C GLY A 211 10.60 -31.20 -7.06
N THR A 212 9.64 -31.39 -7.93
CA THR A 212 9.67 -30.86 -9.30
C THR A 212 8.87 -29.55 -9.38
N TRP A 213 9.57 -28.43 -9.33
CA TRP A 213 8.99 -27.12 -9.58
C TRP A 213 8.53 -27.03 -11.03
N GLN A 214 7.27 -27.35 -11.29
CA GLN A 214 6.64 -27.00 -12.54
C GLN A 214 5.74 -25.78 -12.29
N PRO A 215 6.04 -24.62 -12.87
CA PRO A 215 5.16 -23.47 -12.76
C PRO A 215 3.83 -23.78 -13.47
N VAL A 216 2.75 -23.80 -12.70
CA VAL A 216 1.41 -23.85 -13.27
C VAL A 216 0.95 -22.41 -13.49
N TYR A 217 0.90 -21.97 -14.74
CA TYR A 217 0.39 -20.66 -15.11
C TYR A 217 -1.12 -20.68 -15.11
N THR A 218 -1.74 -19.89 -14.21
CA THR A 218 -3.18 -19.68 -14.24
C THR A 218 -3.49 -18.39 -15.01
N ALA A 219 -4.23 -18.51 -16.11
CA ALA A 219 -4.58 -17.38 -16.98
C ALA A 219 -5.51 -16.33 -16.32
N ASP A 220 -6.08 -16.65 -15.16
CA ASP A 220 -7.17 -15.86 -14.54
C ASP A 220 -6.72 -14.85 -13.48
N ILE A 221 -5.42 -14.79 -13.17
CA ILE A 221 -4.88 -13.92 -12.11
C ILE A 221 -5.10 -12.43 -12.39
N GLY A 222 -5.19 -12.03 -13.64
CA GLY A 222 -5.41 -10.64 -14.03
C GLY A 222 -6.77 -10.05 -13.65
N ASN A 223 -7.70 -10.84 -13.12
CA ASN A 223 -9.06 -10.42 -12.78
C ASN A 223 -9.31 -10.27 -11.27
N SER A 224 -8.27 -10.36 -10.45
CA SER A 224 -8.41 -10.14 -9.01
C SER A 224 -8.80 -8.69 -8.72
N MET A 225 -9.97 -8.48 -8.13
CA MET A 225 -10.50 -7.16 -7.85
C MET A 225 -11.25 -7.09 -6.52
N ALA A 226 -11.34 -5.91 -5.95
CA ALA A 226 -12.20 -5.62 -4.81
C ALA A 226 -13.07 -4.40 -5.08
N ASN A 227 -14.37 -4.53 -4.80
CA ASN A 227 -15.29 -3.41 -4.73
C ASN A 227 -15.46 -3.03 -3.26
N VAL A 228 -15.26 -1.76 -2.96
CA VAL A 228 -15.32 -1.23 -1.60
C VAL A 228 -16.37 -0.15 -1.54
N VAL A 229 -17.34 -0.32 -0.65
CA VAL A 229 -18.31 0.71 -0.28
C VAL A 229 -18.07 1.12 1.15
N GLU A 230 -17.93 2.40 1.43
CA GLU A 230 -17.73 2.92 2.78
C GLU A 230 -18.67 4.11 3.04
N LEU A 231 -19.30 4.08 4.21
CA LEU A 231 -19.99 5.24 4.79
C LEU A 231 -19.21 5.65 6.05
N LYS A 232 -18.72 6.88 6.07
CA LYS A 232 -17.86 7.40 7.13
C LYS A 232 -18.41 8.70 7.69
N HIS A 233 -18.58 8.77 9.00
CA HIS A 233 -18.81 10.01 9.73
C HIS A 233 -17.52 10.46 10.40
N THR A 234 -17.18 11.73 10.27
CA THR A 234 -16.06 12.35 10.95
C THR A 234 -16.56 13.51 11.81
N TYR A 235 -16.19 13.48 13.08
CA TYR A 235 -16.31 14.60 14.00
C TYR A 235 -14.93 15.16 14.28
N SER A 236 -14.74 16.45 14.06
CA SER A 236 -13.44 17.12 14.22
C SER A 236 -13.56 18.38 15.09
N ARG A 237 -12.67 18.48 16.06
CA ARG A 237 -12.41 19.66 16.90
C ARG A 237 -10.89 19.87 16.95
N PRO A 238 -10.41 21.06 17.34
CA PRO A 238 -8.96 21.32 17.32
C PRO A 238 -8.10 20.30 18.07
N ALA A 239 -8.62 19.70 19.15
CA ALA A 239 -7.89 18.73 19.97
C ALA A 239 -8.39 17.28 19.83
N PHE A 240 -9.43 17.03 19.04
CA PHE A 240 -10.08 15.72 18.97
C PHE A 240 -10.70 15.46 17.61
N VAL A 241 -10.42 14.29 17.04
CA VAL A 241 -11.08 13.81 15.83
C VAL A 241 -11.59 12.40 16.09
N LEU A 242 -12.87 12.15 15.79
CA LEU A 242 -13.49 10.84 15.85
C LEU A 242 -14.00 10.51 14.44
N SER A 243 -13.56 9.38 13.90
CA SER A 243 -14.06 8.83 12.64
C SER A 243 -14.72 7.49 12.90
N THR A 244 -15.97 7.35 12.47
CA THR A 244 -16.71 6.08 12.54
C THR A 244 -17.11 5.69 11.12
N SER A 245 -16.87 4.44 10.73
CA SER A 245 -17.24 3.97 9.39
C SER A 245 -17.89 2.59 9.42
N VAL A 246 -18.74 2.37 8.42
CA VAL A 246 -19.23 1.06 8.01
C VAL A 246 -18.69 0.82 6.62
N LYS A 247 -18.06 -0.33 6.40
CA LYS A 247 -17.36 -0.65 5.18
C LYS A 247 -17.71 -2.06 4.72
N ASN A 248 -18.08 -2.21 3.47
CA ASN A 248 -18.22 -3.50 2.80
C ASN A 248 -17.14 -3.65 1.75
N ILE A 249 -16.45 -4.79 1.76
CA ILE A 249 -15.42 -5.16 0.79
C ILE A 249 -15.84 -6.47 0.16
N HIS A 250 -16.11 -6.44 -1.13
CA HIS A 250 -16.39 -7.62 -1.94
C HIS A 250 -15.18 -7.88 -2.84
N GLN A 251 -14.50 -9.01 -2.62
CA GLN A 251 -13.26 -9.37 -3.32
C GLN A 251 -13.51 -10.57 -4.21
N HIS A 252 -12.91 -10.52 -5.40
CA HIS A 252 -12.72 -11.66 -6.29
C HIS A 252 -11.23 -11.89 -6.41
N LEU A 253 -10.75 -12.99 -5.87
CA LEU A 253 -9.36 -13.38 -5.94
C LEU A 253 -9.24 -14.65 -6.79
N LEU A 254 -8.36 -14.60 -7.81
CA LEU A 254 -8.00 -15.80 -8.59
C LEU A 254 -9.23 -16.57 -9.13
N SER A 255 -10.13 -15.94 -9.86
CA SER A 255 -11.32 -16.53 -10.50
C SER A 255 -12.21 -17.45 -9.64
N ALA A 256 -11.72 -17.92 -8.53
CA ALA A 256 -12.31 -18.99 -7.71
C ALA A 256 -12.64 -18.58 -6.27
N ILE A 257 -12.06 -17.49 -5.74
CA ILE A 257 -12.24 -17.08 -4.35
C ILE A 257 -13.08 -15.80 -4.32
N HIS A 258 -14.25 -15.89 -3.72
CA HIS A 258 -15.14 -14.77 -3.47
C HIS A 258 -15.18 -14.49 -1.97
N ASP A 259 -14.66 -13.36 -1.57
CA ASP A 259 -14.68 -12.91 -0.18
C ASP A 259 -15.58 -11.70 -0.02
N ASN A 260 -16.42 -11.73 1.01
CA ASN A 260 -17.21 -10.58 1.42
C ASN A 260 -16.87 -10.24 2.88
N THR A 261 -16.43 -9.01 3.12
CA THR A 261 -16.10 -8.51 4.44
C THR A 261 -16.90 -7.27 4.77
N LEU A 262 -17.74 -7.36 5.78
CA LEU A 262 -18.39 -6.20 6.41
C LEU A 262 -17.58 -5.78 7.62
N GLY A 263 -17.16 -4.51 7.67
CA GLY A 263 -16.43 -3.92 8.79
C GLY A 263 -17.19 -2.74 9.38
N ILE A 264 -17.22 -2.65 10.70
CA ILE A 264 -17.67 -1.47 11.43
C ILE A 264 -16.54 -1.05 12.34
N GLY A 265 -16.16 0.22 12.30
CA GLY A 265 -15.05 0.70 13.10
C GLY A 265 -15.13 2.15 13.50
N SER A 266 -14.41 2.47 14.56
CA SER A 266 -14.21 3.83 15.03
C SER A 266 -12.75 4.05 15.36
N THR A 267 -12.24 5.23 14.98
CA THR A 267 -10.90 5.68 15.35
C THR A 267 -10.98 7.08 15.92
N ALA A 268 -10.45 7.25 17.12
CA ALA A 268 -10.32 8.53 17.80
C ALA A 268 -8.86 8.98 17.79
N PHE A 269 -8.65 10.23 17.46
CA PHE A 269 -7.38 10.91 17.60
C PHE A 269 -7.59 12.07 18.58
N TRP A 270 -6.75 12.14 19.59
CA TRP A 270 -6.77 13.21 20.58
C TRP A 270 -5.37 13.75 20.82
N HIS A 271 -5.26 15.06 21.02
CA HIS A 271 -4.00 15.66 21.41
C HIS A 271 -4.22 16.77 22.45
N LYS A 272 -3.29 16.86 23.40
CA LYS A 272 -3.24 17.94 24.40
C LYS A 272 -1.79 18.20 24.80
N GLY A 273 -1.29 19.39 24.47
CA GLY A 273 0.11 19.73 24.74
C GLY A 273 1.08 18.77 24.05
N ILE A 274 1.90 18.11 24.86
CA ILE A 274 2.93 17.16 24.41
C ILE A 274 2.40 15.76 24.08
N LEU A 275 1.17 15.45 24.50
CA LEU A 275 0.58 14.11 24.35
C LEU A 275 -0.35 14.05 23.15
N ARG A 276 -0.18 13.00 22.33
CA ARG A 276 -1.08 12.58 21.28
C ARG A 276 -1.49 11.14 21.54
N LEU A 277 -2.76 10.83 21.29
CA LEU A 277 -3.32 9.49 21.47
C LEU A 277 -4.16 9.14 20.26
N THR A 278 -3.89 7.98 19.65
CA THR A 278 -4.78 7.36 18.67
C THR A 278 -5.34 6.09 19.29
N ALA A 279 -6.66 5.95 19.29
CA ALA A 279 -7.34 4.74 19.71
C ALA A 279 -8.34 4.32 18.65
N GLY A 280 -8.44 3.03 18.37
CA GLY A 280 -9.33 2.50 17.35
C GLY A 280 -9.87 1.13 17.70
N VAL A 281 -11.07 0.86 17.22
CA VAL A 281 -11.69 -0.45 17.24
C VAL A 281 -12.34 -0.70 15.90
N ASN A 282 -12.10 -1.88 15.32
CA ASN A 282 -12.76 -2.34 14.11
C ASN A 282 -13.28 -3.75 14.37
N TYR A 283 -14.50 -4.01 14.00
CA TYR A 283 -15.11 -5.33 14.05
C TYR A 283 -15.47 -5.78 12.64
N PHE A 284 -15.15 -7.03 12.30
CA PHE A 284 -15.29 -7.57 10.96
C PHE A 284 -16.14 -8.85 10.99
N TRP A 285 -16.99 -8.97 9.95
CA TRP A 285 -17.66 -10.20 9.53
C TRP A 285 -17.11 -10.54 8.15
N GLN A 286 -16.47 -11.66 8.03
CA GLN A 286 -15.88 -12.11 6.78
C GLN A 286 -16.49 -13.44 6.38
N ARG A 287 -16.87 -13.56 5.12
CA ARG A 287 -17.33 -14.79 4.51
C ARG A 287 -16.51 -15.03 3.26
N SER A 288 -15.90 -16.22 3.17
CA SER A 288 -15.20 -16.69 1.97
C SER A 288 -16.01 -17.80 1.32
N GLU A 289 -16.21 -17.70 0.01
CA GLU A 289 -16.86 -18.71 -0.82
C GLU A 289 -15.81 -19.32 -1.74
N THR A 290 -15.52 -20.61 -1.57
CA THR A 290 -14.63 -21.35 -2.47
C THR A 290 -15.43 -22.33 -3.33
N PRO A 291 -14.99 -22.61 -4.58
CA PRO A 291 -15.77 -23.44 -5.52
C PRO A 291 -15.83 -24.93 -5.17
N SER A 292 -14.97 -25.48 -4.33
CA SER A 292 -15.00 -26.89 -3.97
C SER A 292 -16.07 -27.18 -2.91
N GLU A 293 -16.83 -28.26 -3.07
CA GLU A 293 -17.87 -28.67 -2.10
C GLU A 293 -17.29 -28.85 -0.69
N GLU A 294 -16.09 -29.41 -0.54
CA GLU A 294 -15.41 -29.53 0.75
C GLU A 294 -15.01 -28.19 1.34
N ALA A 295 -14.58 -27.24 0.52
CA ALA A 295 -14.24 -25.90 0.94
C ALA A 295 -15.51 -25.08 1.23
N GLN A 296 -16.61 -25.28 0.49
CA GLN A 296 -17.90 -24.65 0.79
C GLN A 296 -18.44 -25.07 2.17
N GLN A 297 -18.30 -26.34 2.55
CA GLN A 297 -18.69 -26.79 3.89
C GLN A 297 -17.82 -26.18 5.01
N ARG A 298 -16.55 -25.94 4.76
CA ARG A 298 -15.62 -25.36 5.74
C ARG A 298 -15.72 -23.84 5.85
N ASN A 299 -16.02 -23.15 4.75
CA ASN A 299 -16.01 -21.67 4.65
C ASN A 299 -17.40 -21.04 4.77
N ALA A 300 -18.47 -21.83 4.93
CA ALA A 300 -19.82 -21.32 5.09
C ALA A 300 -20.05 -20.56 6.42
N GLU A 301 -19.14 -20.67 7.38
CA GLU A 301 -19.22 -19.94 8.63
C GLU A 301 -18.58 -18.54 8.51
N TYR A 302 -19.33 -17.54 8.94
CA TYR A 302 -18.79 -16.18 9.06
C TYR A 302 -17.64 -16.16 10.07
N ASN A 303 -16.53 -15.62 9.64
CA ASN A 303 -15.40 -15.37 10.49
C ASN A 303 -15.56 -13.98 11.16
N HIS A 304 -15.70 -13.98 12.48
CA HIS A 304 -15.87 -12.74 13.25
C HIS A 304 -14.60 -12.45 14.01
N PHE A 305 -14.08 -11.24 13.87
CA PHE A 305 -12.94 -10.79 14.66
C PHE A 305 -12.95 -9.29 14.89
N ALA A 306 -12.30 -8.87 15.96
CA ALA A 306 -12.09 -7.46 16.28
C ALA A 306 -10.61 -7.13 16.29
N VAL A 307 -10.29 -5.90 15.87
CA VAL A 307 -8.94 -5.34 15.94
C VAL A 307 -9.02 -4.08 16.78
N PHE A 308 -8.28 -4.04 17.87
CA PHE A 308 -8.11 -2.90 18.75
C PHE A 308 -6.74 -2.29 18.52
N LYS A 309 -6.68 -0.97 18.46
CA LYS A 309 -5.43 -0.22 18.33
C LYS A 309 -5.36 0.88 19.38
N LEU A 310 -4.21 0.98 20.04
CA LEU A 310 -3.87 2.08 20.94
C LEU A 310 -2.46 2.55 20.61
N ALA A 311 -2.30 3.83 20.28
CA ALA A 311 -1.00 4.38 19.91
C ALA A 311 -0.79 5.74 20.57
N PRO A 312 -0.19 5.77 21.78
CA PRO A 312 0.24 7.00 22.45
C PRO A 312 1.54 7.53 21.84
N GLN A 313 1.66 8.85 21.81
CA GLN A 313 2.88 9.56 21.46
C GLN A 313 3.09 10.72 22.41
N LEU A 314 4.29 10.86 22.96
CA LEU A 314 4.73 11.96 23.79
C LEU A 314 5.86 12.70 23.08
N THR A 315 5.73 14.02 22.89
CA THR A 315 6.75 14.84 22.22
C THR A 315 7.16 15.97 23.15
N MET A 316 8.41 16.00 23.57
CA MET A 316 8.97 16.99 24.47
C MET A 316 9.66 18.13 23.70
N ALA A 317 9.71 19.31 24.31
CA ALA A 317 10.30 20.50 23.68
C ALA A 317 11.81 20.36 23.40
N ASP A 318 12.50 19.51 24.17
CA ASP A 318 13.95 19.25 24.01
C ASP A 318 14.27 18.24 22.91
N GLY A 319 13.30 17.86 22.08
CA GLY A 319 13.47 16.98 20.93
C GLY A 319 13.34 15.49 21.21
N TRP A 320 12.95 15.08 22.41
CA TRP A 320 12.58 13.69 22.69
C TRP A 320 11.15 13.41 22.20
N ARG A 321 10.98 12.23 21.58
CA ARG A 321 9.68 11.68 21.20
C ARG A 321 9.61 10.22 21.60
N PHE A 322 8.59 9.87 22.35
CA PHE A 322 8.27 8.50 22.73
C PHE A 322 7.01 8.08 22.01
N THR A 323 7.01 6.88 21.46
CA THR A 323 5.85 6.31 20.77
C THR A 323 5.55 4.94 21.35
N GLY A 324 4.26 4.62 21.41
CA GLY A 324 3.79 3.27 21.69
C GLY A 324 2.79 2.85 20.63
N SER A 325 2.71 1.56 20.36
CA SER A 325 1.66 0.96 19.55
C SER A 325 1.28 -0.37 20.16
N LEU A 326 0.01 -0.55 20.43
CA LEU A 326 -0.58 -1.81 20.87
C LEU A 326 -1.69 -2.14 19.88
N ILE A 327 -1.59 -3.30 19.22
CA ILE A 327 -2.60 -3.80 18.31
C ILE A 327 -2.98 -5.19 18.80
N TRP A 328 -4.24 -5.37 19.14
CA TRP A 328 -4.78 -6.65 19.54
C TRP A 328 -5.84 -7.10 18.55
N CYS A 329 -5.63 -8.27 17.95
CA CYS A 329 -6.58 -8.95 17.08
C CYS A 329 -7.16 -10.13 17.83
N THR A 330 -8.47 -10.21 17.92
CA THR A 330 -9.14 -11.38 18.52
C THR A 330 -8.96 -12.61 17.62
N ARG A 331 -9.32 -13.78 18.14
CA ARG A 331 -9.29 -15.03 17.39
C ARG A 331 -10.05 -14.90 16.07
N ARG A 332 -9.48 -15.45 15.01
CA ARG A 332 -10.15 -15.66 13.73
C ARG A 332 -10.47 -17.14 13.60
N ARG A 333 -11.66 -17.43 13.12
CA ARG A 333 -12.03 -18.77 12.69
C ARG A 333 -11.81 -18.79 11.17
N SER A 334 -10.76 -19.44 10.73
CA SER A 334 -10.45 -19.71 9.32
C SER A 334 -10.18 -21.21 9.18
N ASP A 335 -9.95 -21.72 7.99
CA ASP A 335 -9.60 -23.13 7.76
C ASP A 335 -8.41 -23.58 8.61
N THR A 336 -7.50 -22.66 8.87
CA THR A 336 -6.46 -22.75 9.90
C THR A 336 -6.85 -21.83 11.06
N TYR A 337 -7.16 -22.40 12.19
CA TYR A 337 -7.45 -21.65 13.41
C TYR A 337 -6.34 -20.65 13.72
N THR A 338 -6.62 -19.37 13.56
CA THR A 338 -5.67 -18.29 13.87
C THR A 338 -5.96 -17.78 15.28
N PRO A 339 -5.05 -17.99 16.26
CA PRO A 339 -5.25 -17.53 17.63
C PRO A 339 -5.30 -16.00 17.70
N ALA A 340 -5.69 -15.48 18.87
CA ALA A 340 -5.59 -14.06 19.13
C ALA A 340 -4.12 -13.61 19.08
N ASN A 341 -3.86 -12.48 18.41
CA ASN A 341 -2.52 -11.92 18.28
C ASN A 341 -2.44 -10.57 18.96
N LEU A 342 -1.36 -10.36 19.69
CA LEU A 342 -1.01 -9.08 20.30
C LEU A 342 0.31 -8.63 19.68
N TYR A 343 0.30 -7.42 19.11
CA TYR A 343 1.49 -6.72 18.68
C TYR A 343 1.70 -5.51 19.57
N ALA A 344 2.89 -5.37 20.14
CA ALA A 344 3.31 -4.23 20.91
C ALA A 344 4.60 -3.64 20.36
N GLU A 345 4.66 -2.32 20.21
CA GLU A 345 5.85 -1.59 19.82
C GLU A 345 6.07 -0.40 20.75
N VAL A 346 7.30 -0.15 21.09
CA VAL A 346 7.73 1.08 21.75
C VAL A 346 8.89 1.69 20.97
N GLY A 347 8.87 3.00 20.81
CA GLY A 347 9.89 3.75 20.12
C GLY A 347 10.35 4.95 20.93
N VAL A 348 11.63 5.22 20.88
CA VAL A 348 12.27 6.39 21.47
C VAL A 348 13.06 7.10 20.40
N TYR A 349 12.84 8.38 20.24
CA TYR A 349 13.50 9.21 19.25
C TYR A 349 14.11 10.42 19.93
N LYS A 350 15.25 10.87 19.44
CA LYS A 350 15.92 12.08 19.89
C LYS A 350 16.42 12.87 18.70
N ASN A 351 15.93 14.11 18.56
CA ASN A 351 16.51 15.05 17.61
C ASN A 351 17.75 15.69 18.24
N LEU A 352 18.89 15.60 17.57
CA LEU A 352 20.15 16.21 17.92
C LEU A 352 20.42 17.38 16.96
N GLY A 353 20.03 18.58 17.38
CA GLY A 353 20.06 19.77 16.54
C GLY A 353 19.09 19.67 15.36
N LYS A 354 19.48 20.24 14.20
CA LYS A 354 18.64 20.30 13.00
C LYS A 354 18.84 19.13 12.04
N HIS A 355 19.92 18.40 12.19
CA HIS A 355 20.39 17.47 11.17
C HIS A 355 20.34 15.98 11.57
N TRP A 356 20.28 15.66 12.84
CA TRP A 356 20.34 14.28 13.29
C TRP A 356 19.11 13.85 14.05
N THR A 357 18.63 12.66 13.76
CA THR A 357 17.66 11.95 14.58
C THR A 357 18.21 10.57 14.95
N LEU A 358 18.29 10.30 16.25
CA LEU A 358 18.54 8.97 16.78
C LEU A 358 17.21 8.30 17.07
N GLU A 359 17.09 7.02 16.76
CA GLU A 359 15.91 6.22 17.06
C GLU A 359 16.27 4.87 17.66
N GLY A 360 15.45 4.44 18.61
CA GLY A 360 15.45 3.07 19.12
C GLY A 360 14.02 2.56 19.08
N ARG A 361 13.78 1.41 18.50
CA ARG A 361 12.47 0.75 18.50
C ARG A 361 12.61 -0.68 19.00
N PHE A 362 11.62 -1.09 19.74
CA PHE A 362 11.45 -2.48 20.12
C PHE A 362 10.03 -2.91 19.81
N HIS A 363 9.88 -4.03 19.16
CA HIS A 363 8.57 -4.63 18.94
C HIS A 363 8.55 -6.10 19.37
N ASP A 364 7.40 -6.51 19.87
CA ASP A 364 7.10 -7.88 20.23
C ASP A 364 5.76 -8.28 19.58
N MET A 365 5.80 -9.31 18.74
CA MET A 365 4.61 -9.92 18.21
C MET A 365 4.38 -11.24 18.96
N ALA A 366 3.57 -11.16 20.01
CA ALA A 366 3.15 -12.32 20.74
C ALA A 366 2.04 -13.03 19.98
N SER A 367 2.38 -14.05 19.20
CA SER A 367 1.43 -15.05 18.72
C SER A 367 1.73 -16.38 19.38
N GLN A 368 0.71 -17.23 19.55
CA GLN A 368 0.90 -18.57 20.15
C GLN A 368 1.82 -19.48 19.32
N HIS A 369 2.10 -19.12 18.05
CA HIS A 369 2.89 -19.94 17.14
C HIS A 369 4.19 -19.30 16.65
N PHE A 370 4.30 -17.95 16.70
CA PHE A 370 5.49 -17.22 16.26
C PHE A 370 5.73 -16.04 17.18
N GLY A 371 6.72 -16.17 18.07
CA GLY A 371 7.26 -15.01 18.78
C GLY A 371 8.26 -14.29 17.86
N ASN A 372 7.93 -13.09 17.39
CA ASN A 372 8.87 -12.25 16.65
C ASN A 372 9.19 -11.04 17.50
N ARG A 373 10.41 -11.00 18.04
CA ARG A 373 10.95 -9.88 18.81
C ARG A 373 12.07 -9.26 18.03
N ALA A 374 12.00 -7.96 17.82
CA ALA A 374 13.10 -7.25 17.21
C ALA A 374 13.35 -5.91 17.91
N ALA A 375 14.63 -5.56 17.99
CA ALA A 375 15.07 -4.25 18.41
C ALA A 375 15.82 -3.61 17.24
N THR A 376 15.49 -2.36 16.94
CA THR A 376 16.16 -1.59 15.90
C THR A 376 16.74 -0.33 16.50
N ILE A 377 17.96 -0.01 16.14
CA ILE A 377 18.61 1.27 16.46
C ILE A 377 18.96 1.93 15.12
N GLY A 378 18.55 3.17 14.94
CA GLY A 378 18.77 3.94 13.74
C GLY A 378 19.33 5.33 14.02
N CYS A 379 20.02 5.86 13.03
CA CYS A 379 20.50 7.24 13.02
C CYS A 379 20.24 7.82 11.63
N THR A 380 19.51 8.91 11.57
CA THR A 380 19.17 9.61 10.30
C THR A 380 19.83 10.97 10.31
N TYR A 381 20.48 11.32 9.21
CA TYR A 381 21.04 12.64 8.96
C TYR A 381 20.25 13.37 7.87
N TYR A 382 19.87 14.61 8.14
CA TYR A 382 19.20 15.50 7.19
C TYR A 382 20.20 16.55 6.69
N PHE A 383 20.34 16.68 5.41
CA PHE A 383 21.24 17.62 4.74
C PHE A 383 20.68 19.07 4.73
#